data_b69795392c607aa144a23716d2e1ffce
#
_entry.id   b69795392c607aa144a23716d2e1ffce
#
_cell.length_a   1.000
_cell.length_b   1.000
_cell.length_c   1.000
_cell.angle_alpha   90.00
_cell.angle_beta   90.00
_cell.angle_gamma   90.00
#
_symmetry.space_group_name_H-M   'P 1'
#
loop_
_entity.id
_entity.type
_entity.pdbx_description
1 polymer ?
#
loop_
_entity_poly.entity_id
_entity_poly.type
_entity_poly.pdbx_seq_one_letter_code
_entity_poly.pdbx_strand_id
1 'polypeptide(L)'
;MQQNEVAARVRQVIDATGVSDREFARRIVIDPSKLSRSLNGARRFTVAELARIADIGGVDVGGLIGPAAESTNGAPAGTTSAPASGPPPSPSRSPLSAPAAPEGGRPLQIVRETVRLIAERGFHAVRVADIAAACHTSTATIHYHFPGRDELLEAAVRWCMDEDTRRRADATAGSRHAGDELRRLIELQTPRTVQQRRQWCVWLDLWAQAARSTAVGRLHVEYYRQWRGTVADVIRRGAEQGAFRAVDADAAALALTALIDGLATQVLATEPGRPGTDARAMHDTLTAHVDACLTAPTDS
;
A
#
# COMPACT_ATOMS: atom_id res chain seq x y z
N MET A 1 10.95 29.43 22.79
CA MET A 1 11.79 28.55 23.62
C MET A 1 11.75 27.09 23.17
N GLN A 2 10.60 26.46 22.94
CA GLN A 2 10.50 25.03 22.59
C GLN A 2 11.27 24.55 21.34
N GLN A 3 11.46 25.37 20.30
CA GLN A 3 12.06 24.93 19.04
C GLN A 3 13.56 24.66 19.14
N ASN A 4 14.27 25.46 19.92
CA ASN A 4 15.72 25.30 20.15
C ASN A 4 16.02 24.07 21.01
N GLU A 5 15.10 23.69 21.91
CA GLU A 5 15.24 22.50 22.74
C GLU A 5 15.08 21.23 21.94
N VAL A 6 14.08 21.18 21.03
CA VAL A 6 13.91 20.04 20.09
C VAL A 6 15.14 19.89 19.19
N ALA A 7 15.65 21.01 18.65
CA ALA A 7 16.84 20.98 17.80
C ALA A 7 18.09 20.48 18.56
N ALA A 8 18.24 20.86 19.83
CA ALA A 8 19.35 20.40 20.69
C ALA A 8 19.27 18.89 20.95
N ARG A 9 18.06 18.37 21.27
CA ARG A 9 17.85 16.92 21.47
C ARG A 9 18.07 16.11 20.20
N VAL A 10 17.61 16.62 19.06
CA VAL A 10 17.87 15.99 17.76
C VAL A 10 19.37 15.96 17.48
N ARG A 11 20.11 17.01 17.80
CA ARG A 11 21.58 17.03 17.65
C ARG A 11 22.24 15.96 18.52
N GLN A 12 21.82 15.80 19.77
CA GLN A 12 22.30 14.73 20.64
C GLN A 12 22.07 13.33 20.04
N VAL A 13 20.92 13.12 19.42
CA VAL A 13 20.63 11.85 18.73
C VAL A 13 21.57 11.65 17.55
N ILE A 14 21.81 12.69 16.73
CA ILE A 14 22.75 12.59 15.60
C ILE A 14 24.16 12.27 16.10
N ASP A 15 24.64 12.98 17.11
CA ASP A 15 25.96 12.78 17.69
C ASP A 15 26.12 11.35 18.27
N ALA A 16 25.08 10.81 18.90
CA ALA A 16 25.05 9.45 19.42
C ALA A 16 25.15 8.36 18.33
N THR A 17 24.69 8.66 17.09
CA THR A 17 24.79 7.72 15.97
C THR A 17 26.18 7.67 15.33
N GLY A 18 27.05 8.64 15.62
CA GLY A 18 28.41 8.73 15.10
C GLY A 18 28.54 8.99 13.60
N VAL A 19 27.45 9.37 12.93
CA VAL A 19 27.45 9.66 11.48
C VAL A 19 27.39 11.16 11.20
N SER A 20 27.85 11.59 10.01
CA SER A 20 27.74 12.99 9.62
C SER A 20 26.30 13.44 9.41
N ASP A 21 25.99 14.74 9.59
CA ASP A 21 24.68 15.34 9.35
C ASP A 21 24.13 14.98 7.96
N ARG A 22 25.00 14.93 6.94
CA ARG A 22 24.63 14.58 5.57
C ARG A 22 24.21 13.14 5.42
N GLU A 23 24.93 12.21 6.08
CA GLU A 23 24.61 10.80 6.12
C GLU A 23 23.34 10.55 6.93
N PHE A 24 23.19 11.21 8.07
CA PHE A 24 22.00 11.13 8.90
C PHE A 24 20.77 11.65 8.16
N ALA A 25 20.87 12.79 7.47
CA ALA A 25 19.80 13.33 6.63
C ALA A 25 19.34 12.33 5.56
N ARG A 26 20.28 11.59 4.94
CA ARG A 26 19.97 10.55 3.97
C ARG A 26 19.21 9.38 4.61
N ARG A 27 19.61 8.96 5.82
CA ARG A 27 18.96 7.87 6.55
C ARG A 27 17.52 8.19 6.96
N ILE A 28 17.26 9.43 7.38
CA ILE A 28 15.89 9.88 7.73
C ILE A 28 15.11 10.41 6.52
N VAL A 29 15.66 10.27 5.31
CA VAL A 29 15.02 10.70 4.05
C VAL A 29 14.61 12.17 4.09
N ILE A 30 15.55 13.06 4.44
CA ILE A 30 15.39 14.51 4.43
C ILE A 30 16.52 15.16 3.63
N ASP A 31 16.25 16.28 2.97
CA ASP A 31 17.28 17.07 2.32
C ASP A 31 18.27 17.64 3.35
N PRO A 32 19.60 17.51 3.15
CA PRO A 32 20.60 17.99 4.09
C PRO A 32 20.45 19.47 4.45
N SER A 33 20.03 20.31 3.50
CA SER A 33 19.80 21.76 3.75
C SER A 33 18.57 21.98 4.63
N LYS A 34 17.55 21.09 4.53
CA LYS A 34 16.39 21.14 5.44
C LYS A 34 16.77 20.71 6.86
N LEU A 35 17.57 19.64 7.00
CA LEU A 35 18.08 19.22 8.31
C LEU A 35 18.88 20.33 8.95
N SER A 36 19.85 20.91 8.25
CA SER A 36 20.68 22.02 8.75
C SER A 36 19.82 23.22 9.20
N ARG A 37 18.83 23.63 8.41
CA ARG A 37 17.91 24.72 8.79
C ARG A 37 17.09 24.40 10.03
N SER A 38 16.67 23.16 10.20
CA SER A 38 15.91 22.72 11.38
C SER A 38 16.79 22.66 12.63
N LEU A 39 18.04 22.20 12.51
CA LEU A 39 19.01 22.18 13.61
C LEU A 39 19.43 23.58 14.04
N ASN A 40 19.44 24.55 13.12
CA ASN A 40 19.75 25.96 13.39
C ASN A 40 18.51 26.78 13.82
N GLY A 41 17.37 26.15 14.05
CA GLY A 41 16.15 26.82 14.49
C GLY A 41 15.44 27.65 13.43
N ALA A 42 15.93 27.69 12.18
CA ALA A 42 15.31 28.43 11.08
C ALA A 42 14.09 27.72 10.46
N ARG A 43 13.85 26.44 10.83
CA ARG A 43 12.72 25.62 10.40
C ARG A 43 12.30 24.67 11.53
N ARG A 44 11.02 24.42 11.70
CA ARG A 44 10.53 23.40 12.64
C ARG A 44 10.67 22.01 12.03
N PHE A 45 11.07 21.04 12.86
CA PHE A 45 10.90 19.63 12.50
C PHE A 45 9.42 19.28 12.41
N THR A 46 9.05 18.51 11.40
CA THR A 46 7.71 17.91 11.33
C THR A 46 7.64 16.70 12.26
N VAL A 47 6.42 16.30 12.65
CA VAL A 47 6.20 15.10 13.49
C VAL A 47 6.77 13.85 12.81
N ALA A 48 6.60 13.74 11.49
CA ALA A 48 7.14 12.62 10.70
C ALA A 48 8.68 12.60 10.67
N GLU A 49 9.33 13.75 10.65
CA GLU A 49 10.79 13.85 10.75
C GLU A 49 11.27 13.44 12.14
N LEU A 50 10.59 13.91 13.20
CA LEU A 50 10.92 13.54 14.58
C LEU A 50 10.72 12.05 14.84
N ALA A 51 9.67 11.45 14.27
CA ALA A 51 9.45 10.01 14.36
C ALA A 51 10.59 9.20 13.73
N ARG A 52 11.05 9.60 12.53
CA ARG A 52 12.20 8.95 11.86
C ARG A 52 13.52 9.16 12.60
N ILE A 53 13.71 10.32 13.18
CA ILE A 53 14.87 10.62 14.03
C ILE A 53 14.87 9.75 15.27
N ALA A 54 13.72 9.63 15.94
CA ALA A 54 13.53 8.78 17.11
C ALA A 54 13.79 7.31 16.80
N ASP A 55 13.31 6.84 15.65
CA ASP A 55 13.45 5.46 15.18
C ASP A 55 14.93 5.08 14.94
N ILE A 56 15.68 5.97 14.27
CA ILE A 56 17.13 5.76 14.03
C ILE A 56 17.95 5.91 15.31
N GLY A 57 17.56 6.85 16.17
CA GLY A 57 18.24 7.11 17.44
C GLY A 57 17.89 6.15 18.56
N GLY A 58 16.89 5.27 18.38
CA GLY A 58 16.40 4.37 19.42
C GLY A 58 15.79 5.10 20.62
N VAL A 59 15.24 6.31 20.42
CA VAL A 59 14.66 7.16 21.48
C VAL A 59 13.15 7.31 21.27
N ASP A 60 12.41 7.63 22.35
CA ASP A 60 11.00 7.94 22.23
C ASP A 60 10.75 9.32 21.62
N VAL A 61 9.75 9.45 20.74
CA VAL A 61 9.35 10.72 20.11
C VAL A 61 8.93 11.74 21.18
N GLY A 62 8.27 11.29 22.27
CA GLY A 62 7.92 12.11 23.42
C GLY A 62 9.15 12.74 24.09
N GLY A 63 10.26 12.00 24.15
CA GLY A 63 11.55 12.47 24.66
C GLY A 63 12.16 13.59 23.81
N LEU A 64 11.88 13.64 22.50
CA LEU A 64 12.32 14.72 21.63
C LEU A 64 11.45 16.00 21.75
N ILE A 65 10.17 15.86 22.12
CA ILE A 65 9.19 16.96 22.13
C ILE A 65 8.87 17.46 23.54
N GLY A 66 8.95 16.58 24.56
CA GLY A 66 8.53 16.87 25.94
C GLY A 66 9.47 17.79 26.74
N PRO A 67 9.04 18.34 27.89
CA PRO A 67 9.93 19.05 28.80
C PRO A 67 10.98 18.09 29.38
N ALA A 68 12.19 18.60 29.64
CA ALA A 68 13.29 17.83 30.19
C ALA A 68 12.86 17.21 31.54
N ALA A 69 12.85 15.88 31.63
CA ALA A 69 12.80 15.20 32.91
C ALA A 69 14.16 15.43 33.59
N GLU A 70 14.14 16.13 34.70
CA GLU A 70 15.33 16.36 35.56
C GLU A 70 15.83 14.99 36.05
N SER A 71 17.07 14.68 35.68
CA SER A 71 17.82 13.56 36.23
C SER A 71 18.18 13.83 37.69
N THR A 72 17.42 13.31 38.64
CA THR A 72 17.88 13.21 40.03
C THR A 72 18.66 11.93 40.22
N ASN A 73 19.96 12.08 40.37
CA ASN A 73 20.89 11.11 40.97
C ASN A 73 20.56 10.92 42.45
N GLY A 74 20.52 9.68 42.91
CA GLY A 74 20.47 9.35 44.32
C GLY A 74 20.27 7.84 44.56
N ALA A 75 21.34 7.09 44.69
CA ALA A 75 21.36 5.81 45.40
C ALA A 75 21.63 6.07 46.90
N PRO A 76 21.44 5.14 47.91
CA PRO A 76 21.73 3.72 47.79
C PRO A 76 20.83 2.73 48.60
N ALA A 77 21.01 1.46 48.28
CA ALA A 77 21.04 0.24 49.13
C ALA A 77 19.87 -0.15 50.05
N GLY A 78 19.38 -1.40 49.86
CA GLY A 78 18.58 -2.16 50.83
C GLY A 78 18.11 -3.48 50.23
N THR A 79 18.86 -4.56 50.51
CA THR A 79 18.60 -5.98 50.26
C THR A 79 17.23 -6.45 50.70
N THR A 80 16.53 -7.29 49.93
CA THR A 80 16.01 -8.61 50.34
C THR A 80 15.43 -9.44 49.17
N SER A 81 15.64 -10.74 49.23
CA SER A 81 15.45 -11.82 48.28
C SER A 81 14.05 -12.07 47.73
N ALA A 82 13.98 -12.41 46.45
CA ALA A 82 13.26 -13.38 45.59
C ALA A 82 11.92 -14.03 46.08
N PRO A 83 11.02 -14.54 45.13
CA PRO A 83 11.40 -15.26 43.92
C PRO A 83 10.64 -14.85 42.64
N ALA A 84 11.15 -15.37 41.55
CA ALA A 84 10.79 -15.30 40.15
C ALA A 84 9.29 -15.38 39.81
N SER A 85 8.84 -14.39 39.03
CA SER A 85 7.81 -14.57 38.01
C SER A 85 8.28 -13.80 36.78
N GLY A 86 8.54 -14.52 35.69
CA GLY A 86 9.02 -13.96 34.46
C GLY A 86 8.06 -12.91 33.89
N PRO A 87 8.56 -11.91 33.18
CA PRO A 87 7.71 -10.94 32.52
C PRO A 87 6.90 -11.62 31.42
N PRO A 88 5.63 -11.18 31.21
CA PRO A 88 4.85 -11.64 30.07
C PRO A 88 5.57 -11.26 28.78
N PRO A 89 5.48 -12.09 27.72
CA PRO A 89 6.11 -11.77 26.44
C PRO A 89 5.52 -10.45 25.92
N SER A 90 6.38 -9.48 25.72
CA SER A 90 6.05 -8.23 25.03
C SER A 90 5.43 -8.59 23.67
N PRO A 91 4.29 -7.99 23.29
CA PRO A 91 3.77 -8.22 21.97
C PRO A 91 4.82 -7.77 20.96
N SER A 92 5.33 -8.73 20.18
CA SER A 92 6.18 -8.47 19.03
C SER A 92 5.46 -7.46 18.13
N ARG A 93 5.88 -6.22 18.15
CA ARG A 93 5.45 -5.23 17.16
C ARG A 93 5.92 -5.74 15.82
N SER A 94 4.98 -6.23 15.02
CA SER A 94 5.21 -6.50 13.61
C SER A 94 5.78 -5.25 12.96
N PRO A 95 6.90 -5.33 12.25
CA PRO A 95 7.42 -4.18 11.53
C PRO A 95 6.47 -3.85 10.38
N LEU A 96 6.02 -2.58 10.34
CA LEU A 96 5.36 -1.94 9.21
C LEU A 96 3.88 -2.29 8.99
N SER A 97 3.01 -1.86 9.89
CA SER A 97 1.68 -1.43 9.47
C SER A 97 1.82 -0.05 8.84
N ALA A 98 1.92 -0.03 7.51
CA ALA A 98 1.67 1.21 6.78
C ALA A 98 0.27 1.73 7.16
N PRO A 99 0.04 3.05 7.23
CA PRO A 99 -1.24 3.60 7.64
C PRO A 99 -2.36 3.04 6.78
N ALA A 100 -3.41 2.53 7.41
CA ALA A 100 -4.61 2.06 6.72
C ALA A 100 -5.17 3.16 5.81
N ALA A 101 -5.82 2.77 4.71
CA ALA A 101 -6.48 3.74 3.85
C ALA A 101 -7.54 4.51 4.64
N PRO A 102 -7.71 5.84 4.41
CA PRO A 102 -8.68 6.62 5.15
C PRO A 102 -10.11 6.16 4.86
N GLU A 103 -10.90 5.92 5.90
CA GLU A 103 -12.26 5.39 5.81
C GLU A 103 -13.35 6.48 5.60
N GLY A 104 -13.01 7.75 5.77
CA GLY A 104 -13.99 8.84 5.61
C GLY A 104 -13.40 10.25 5.59
N GLY A 105 -14.29 11.24 5.43
CA GLY A 105 -13.97 12.66 5.53
C GLY A 105 -13.09 13.20 4.40
N ARG A 106 -12.38 14.29 4.70
CA ARG A 106 -11.49 14.96 3.74
C ARG A 106 -10.33 14.09 3.25
N PRO A 107 -9.67 13.28 4.07
CA PRO A 107 -8.61 12.39 3.60
C PRO A 107 -9.09 11.41 2.53
N LEU A 108 -10.27 10.82 2.70
CA LEU A 108 -10.86 9.92 1.71
C LEU A 108 -11.19 10.64 0.40
N GLN A 109 -11.72 11.87 0.47
CA GLN A 109 -11.97 12.68 -0.72
C GLN A 109 -10.66 12.94 -1.50
N ILE A 110 -9.59 13.32 -0.80
CA ILE A 110 -8.27 13.56 -1.38
C ILE A 110 -7.76 12.29 -2.08
N VAL A 111 -7.86 11.15 -1.42
CA VAL A 111 -7.43 9.86 -1.97
C VAL A 111 -8.22 9.49 -3.22
N ARG A 112 -9.55 9.63 -3.22
CA ARG A 112 -10.41 9.34 -4.38
C ARG A 112 -10.09 10.21 -5.58
N GLU A 113 -9.89 11.52 -5.37
CA GLU A 113 -9.50 12.44 -6.44
C GLU A 113 -8.09 12.14 -6.96
N THR A 114 -7.18 11.71 -6.08
CA THR A 114 -5.83 11.27 -6.48
C THR A 114 -5.92 10.03 -7.38
N VAL A 115 -6.70 9.01 -7.02
CA VAL A 115 -6.93 7.81 -7.87
C VAL A 115 -7.51 8.19 -9.22
N ARG A 116 -8.51 9.10 -9.25
CA ARG A 116 -9.10 9.58 -10.51
C ARG A 116 -8.05 10.24 -11.39
N LEU A 117 -7.24 11.14 -10.83
CA LEU A 117 -6.18 11.82 -11.57
C LEU A 117 -5.08 10.88 -12.06
N ILE A 118 -4.70 9.88 -11.25
CA ILE A 118 -3.76 8.83 -11.67
C ILE A 118 -4.33 8.08 -12.89
N ALA A 119 -5.58 7.64 -12.82
CA ALA A 119 -6.23 6.92 -13.92
C ALA A 119 -6.32 7.74 -15.22
N GLU A 120 -6.41 9.07 -15.13
CA GLU A 120 -6.56 9.97 -16.27
C GLU A 120 -5.22 10.45 -16.85
N ARG A 121 -4.19 10.61 -16.02
CA ARG A 121 -2.95 11.31 -16.41
C ARG A 121 -1.68 10.50 -16.15
N GLY A 122 -1.81 9.37 -15.48
CA GLY A 122 -0.69 8.56 -15.01
C GLY A 122 -0.04 9.10 -13.72
N PHE A 123 0.55 8.18 -12.98
CA PHE A 123 1.15 8.41 -11.66
C PHE A 123 2.19 9.56 -11.64
N HIS A 124 3.02 9.66 -12.71
CA HIS A 124 4.09 10.65 -12.77
C HIS A 124 3.59 12.08 -13.06
N ALA A 125 2.46 12.21 -13.76
CA ALA A 125 1.93 13.50 -14.15
C ALA A 125 1.10 14.19 -13.07
N VAL A 126 0.67 13.47 -12.03
CA VAL A 126 -0.18 14.01 -10.96
C VAL A 126 0.66 14.81 -9.95
N ARG A 127 0.31 16.09 -9.77
CA ARG A 127 0.94 17.01 -8.82
C ARG A 127 -0.01 17.30 -7.66
N VAL A 128 0.56 17.61 -6.49
CA VAL A 128 -0.24 17.98 -5.30
C VAL A 128 -1.17 19.18 -5.59
N ALA A 129 -0.73 20.13 -6.43
CA ALA A 129 -1.55 21.26 -6.84
C ALA A 129 -2.79 20.85 -7.65
N ASP A 130 -2.68 19.84 -8.53
CA ASP A 130 -3.81 19.31 -9.31
C ASP A 130 -4.83 18.65 -8.40
N ILE A 131 -4.35 17.89 -7.40
CA ILE A 131 -5.20 17.24 -6.39
C ILE A 131 -5.91 18.29 -5.54
N ALA A 132 -5.19 19.32 -5.09
CA ALA A 132 -5.78 20.43 -4.32
C ALA A 132 -6.88 21.14 -5.10
N ALA A 133 -6.65 21.43 -6.38
CA ALA A 133 -7.64 22.04 -7.27
C ALA A 133 -8.87 21.13 -7.45
N ALA A 134 -8.67 19.82 -7.69
CA ALA A 134 -9.76 18.85 -7.85
C ALA A 134 -10.59 18.68 -6.56
N CYS A 135 -9.96 18.82 -5.39
CA CYS A 135 -10.63 18.76 -4.10
C CYS A 135 -11.21 20.10 -3.64
N HIS A 136 -11.11 21.18 -4.42
CA HIS A 136 -11.48 22.56 -4.04
C HIS A 136 -10.85 22.96 -2.69
N THR A 137 -9.53 22.75 -2.54
CA THR A 137 -8.79 23.01 -1.30
C THR A 137 -7.39 23.58 -1.59
N SER A 138 -6.63 23.88 -0.54
CA SER A 138 -5.25 24.34 -0.66
C SER A 138 -4.25 23.16 -0.63
N THR A 139 -3.08 23.36 -1.21
CA THR A 139 -1.96 22.42 -1.07
C THR A 139 -1.53 22.23 0.39
N ALA A 140 -1.70 23.27 1.23
CA ALA A 140 -1.45 23.19 2.67
C ALA A 140 -2.40 22.17 3.35
N THR A 141 -3.66 22.12 2.95
CA THR A 141 -4.63 21.13 3.44
C THR A 141 -4.23 19.72 3.01
N ILE A 142 -3.76 19.55 1.76
CA ILE A 142 -3.26 18.24 1.32
C ILE A 142 -2.08 17.80 2.19
N HIS A 143 -1.09 18.68 2.40
CA HIS A 143 0.10 18.37 3.23
C HIS A 143 -0.21 18.18 4.72
N TYR A 144 -1.33 18.73 5.21
CA TYR A 144 -1.80 18.44 6.56
C TYR A 144 -2.22 16.98 6.73
N HIS A 145 -2.88 16.39 5.72
CA HIS A 145 -3.33 15.00 5.77
C HIS A 145 -2.27 14.02 5.26
N PHE A 146 -1.47 14.44 4.28
CA PHE A 146 -0.44 13.61 3.64
C PHE A 146 0.86 14.42 3.56
N PRO A 147 1.86 14.11 4.40
CA PRO A 147 3.08 14.93 4.52
C PRO A 147 3.86 15.09 3.22
N GLY A 148 3.82 14.09 2.34
CA GLY A 148 4.49 14.09 1.05
C GLY A 148 3.61 13.57 -0.08
N ARG A 149 4.10 13.81 -1.31
CA ARG A 149 3.46 13.30 -2.52
C ARG A 149 3.43 11.78 -2.55
N ASP A 150 4.53 11.15 -2.16
CA ASP A 150 4.69 9.71 -2.24
C ASP A 150 3.77 8.99 -1.25
N GLU A 151 3.62 9.52 -0.04
CA GLU A 151 2.67 9.00 0.96
C GLU A 151 1.21 9.13 0.48
N LEU A 152 0.87 10.24 -0.18
CA LEU A 152 -0.46 10.43 -0.76
C LEU A 152 -0.72 9.43 -1.90
N LEU A 153 0.24 9.24 -2.79
CA LEU A 153 0.11 8.31 -3.90
C LEU A 153 0.05 6.86 -3.41
N GLU A 154 0.84 6.49 -2.38
CA GLU A 154 0.75 5.18 -1.74
C GLU A 154 -0.64 4.95 -1.10
N ALA A 155 -1.16 5.94 -0.37
CA ALA A 155 -2.50 5.86 0.22
C ALA A 155 -3.60 5.74 -0.85
N ALA A 156 -3.45 6.43 -1.98
CA ALA A 156 -4.39 6.36 -3.10
C ALA A 156 -4.39 4.98 -3.76
N VAL A 157 -3.21 4.41 -4.00
CA VAL A 157 -3.07 3.06 -4.54
C VAL A 157 -3.65 2.03 -3.57
N ARG A 158 -3.30 2.10 -2.30
CA ARG A 158 -3.83 1.20 -1.26
C ARG A 158 -5.35 1.24 -1.22
N TRP A 159 -5.93 2.44 -1.17
CA TRP A 159 -7.40 2.58 -1.20
C TRP A 159 -8.03 1.96 -2.44
N CYS A 160 -7.43 2.16 -3.62
CA CYS A 160 -7.90 1.59 -4.88
C CYS A 160 -7.89 0.05 -4.84
N MET A 161 -6.83 -0.54 -4.28
CA MET A 161 -6.69 -1.99 -4.14
C MET A 161 -7.68 -2.59 -3.13
N ASP A 162 -7.85 -1.93 -1.99
CA ASP A 162 -8.81 -2.34 -0.95
C ASP A 162 -10.25 -2.27 -1.48
N GLU A 163 -10.59 -1.23 -2.24
CA GLU A 163 -11.89 -1.08 -2.89
C GLU A 163 -12.16 -2.17 -3.93
N ASP A 164 -11.13 -2.55 -4.70
CA ASP A 164 -11.24 -3.63 -5.66
C ASP A 164 -11.43 -4.99 -4.98
N THR A 165 -10.68 -5.25 -3.91
CA THR A 165 -10.81 -6.46 -3.09
C THR A 165 -12.22 -6.56 -2.49
N ARG A 166 -12.74 -5.46 -1.94
CA ARG A 166 -14.10 -5.40 -1.38
C ARG A 166 -15.15 -5.67 -2.45
N ARG A 167 -15.03 -5.02 -3.62
CA ARG A 167 -15.95 -5.21 -4.74
C ARG A 167 -15.99 -6.66 -5.23
N ARG A 168 -14.84 -7.33 -5.31
CA ARG A 168 -14.77 -8.77 -5.64
C ARG A 168 -15.47 -9.61 -4.58
N ALA A 169 -15.19 -9.39 -3.31
CA ALA A 169 -15.81 -10.10 -2.21
C ALA A 169 -17.33 -9.91 -2.21
N ASP A 170 -17.83 -8.68 -2.34
CA ASP A 170 -19.26 -8.38 -2.39
C ASP A 170 -19.95 -9.06 -3.57
N ALA A 171 -19.31 -9.04 -4.75
CA ALA A 171 -19.88 -9.62 -5.97
C ALA A 171 -19.92 -11.15 -5.95
N THR A 172 -19.13 -11.80 -5.10
CA THR A 172 -19.05 -13.27 -4.99
C THR A 172 -19.65 -13.82 -3.70
N ALA A 173 -20.07 -12.98 -2.76
CA ALA A 173 -20.55 -13.35 -1.42
C ALA A 173 -21.74 -14.36 -1.42
N GLY A 174 -22.53 -14.39 -2.49
CA GLY A 174 -23.67 -15.31 -2.65
C GLY A 174 -23.38 -16.54 -3.50
N SER A 175 -22.17 -16.69 -4.04
CA SER A 175 -21.84 -17.76 -4.95
C SER A 175 -21.69 -19.08 -4.21
N ARG A 176 -22.57 -20.06 -4.54
CA ARG A 176 -22.51 -21.42 -3.97
C ARG A 176 -21.64 -22.36 -4.78
N HIS A 177 -21.53 -22.11 -6.08
CA HIS A 177 -20.77 -22.92 -7.03
C HIS A 177 -19.49 -22.19 -7.44
N ALA A 178 -18.36 -22.83 -7.25
CA ALA A 178 -17.04 -22.26 -7.53
C ALA A 178 -16.86 -21.89 -9.02
N GLY A 179 -17.49 -22.65 -9.95
CA GLY A 179 -17.48 -22.33 -11.37
C GLY A 179 -18.13 -20.98 -11.69
N ASP A 180 -19.27 -20.67 -11.05
CA ASP A 180 -19.96 -19.39 -11.24
C ASP A 180 -19.17 -18.24 -10.60
N GLU A 181 -18.58 -18.48 -9.43
CA GLU A 181 -17.72 -17.54 -8.76
C GLU A 181 -16.50 -17.16 -9.61
N LEU A 182 -15.82 -18.15 -10.18
CA LEU A 182 -14.66 -17.91 -11.03
C LEU A 182 -15.03 -17.10 -12.29
N ARG A 183 -16.16 -17.44 -12.94
CA ARG A 183 -16.69 -16.66 -14.07
C ARG A 183 -16.99 -15.22 -13.65
N ARG A 184 -17.58 -15.03 -12.47
CA ARG A 184 -17.87 -13.69 -11.95
C ARG A 184 -16.61 -12.90 -11.68
N LEU A 185 -15.57 -13.51 -11.14
CA LEU A 185 -14.25 -12.86 -10.96
C LEU A 185 -13.66 -12.43 -12.31
N ILE A 186 -13.73 -13.28 -13.34
CA ILE A 186 -13.29 -12.96 -14.70
C ILE A 186 -14.06 -11.77 -15.29
N GLU A 187 -15.38 -11.73 -15.13
CA GLU A 187 -16.22 -10.59 -15.56
C GLU A 187 -15.80 -9.29 -14.91
N LEU A 188 -15.52 -9.30 -13.59
CA LEU A 188 -15.08 -8.12 -12.85
C LEU A 188 -13.72 -7.60 -13.32
N GLN A 189 -12.83 -8.51 -13.74
CA GLN A 189 -11.50 -8.17 -14.25
C GLN A 189 -11.52 -7.78 -15.74
N THR A 190 -12.58 -8.03 -16.46
CA THR A 190 -12.70 -7.66 -17.88
C THR A 190 -13.05 -6.17 -18.01
N PRO A 191 -12.22 -5.31 -18.65
CA PRO A 191 -12.39 -3.85 -18.66
C PRO A 191 -13.47 -3.40 -19.68
N ARG A 192 -14.73 -3.73 -19.41
CA ARG A 192 -15.89 -3.38 -20.25
C ARG A 192 -16.41 -1.97 -20.00
N THR A 193 -16.33 -1.47 -18.76
CA THR A 193 -16.83 -0.17 -18.35
C THR A 193 -15.71 0.86 -18.22
N VAL A 194 -16.06 2.14 -18.29
CA VAL A 194 -15.11 3.24 -18.04
C VAL A 194 -14.44 3.11 -16.66
N GLN A 195 -15.20 2.69 -15.65
CA GLN A 195 -14.67 2.52 -14.31
C GLN A 195 -13.65 1.36 -14.23
N GLN A 196 -13.94 0.22 -14.85
CA GLN A 196 -12.99 -0.91 -14.92
C GLN A 196 -11.72 -0.51 -15.69
N ARG A 197 -11.84 0.21 -16.81
CA ARG A 197 -10.68 0.73 -17.55
C ARG A 197 -9.84 1.67 -16.69
N ARG A 198 -10.45 2.61 -15.95
CA ARG A 198 -9.75 3.49 -15.01
C ARG A 198 -9.00 2.71 -13.94
N GLN A 199 -9.63 1.70 -13.38
CA GLN A 199 -9.02 0.84 -12.38
C GLN A 199 -7.78 0.13 -12.93
N TRP A 200 -7.88 -0.44 -14.13
CA TRP A 200 -6.76 -1.07 -14.79
C TRP A 200 -5.61 -0.10 -15.11
N CYS A 201 -5.90 1.16 -15.47
CA CYS A 201 -4.86 2.18 -15.64
C CYS A 201 -4.08 2.40 -14.33
N VAL A 202 -4.76 2.44 -13.18
CA VAL A 202 -4.09 2.54 -11.88
C VAL A 202 -3.21 1.31 -11.59
N TRP A 203 -3.67 0.09 -11.92
CA TRP A 203 -2.89 -1.14 -11.80
C TRP A 203 -1.64 -1.13 -12.66
N LEU A 204 -1.74 -0.73 -13.92
CA LEU A 204 -0.59 -0.65 -14.83
C LEU A 204 0.46 0.35 -14.33
N ASP A 205 0.00 1.51 -13.85
CA ASP A 205 0.89 2.51 -13.25
C ASP A 205 1.56 1.97 -11.98
N LEU A 206 0.82 1.25 -11.14
CA LEU A 206 1.36 0.59 -9.96
C LEU A 206 2.47 -0.40 -10.34
N TRP A 207 2.26 -1.25 -11.35
CA TRP A 207 3.28 -2.21 -11.80
C TRP A 207 4.54 -1.51 -12.34
N ALA A 208 4.37 -0.46 -13.13
CA ALA A 208 5.49 0.34 -13.61
C ALA A 208 6.30 0.97 -12.47
N GLN A 209 5.63 1.39 -11.37
CA GLN A 209 6.29 1.91 -10.18
C GLN A 209 6.89 0.80 -9.32
N ALA A 210 6.21 -0.35 -9.15
CA ALA A 210 6.69 -1.48 -8.37
C ALA A 210 8.05 -1.98 -8.85
N ALA A 211 8.29 -1.94 -10.15
CA ALA A 211 9.57 -2.30 -10.75
C ALA A 211 10.73 -1.34 -10.40
N ARG A 212 10.43 -0.13 -9.89
CA ARG A 212 11.42 0.94 -9.63
C ARG A 212 11.47 1.40 -8.17
N SER A 213 10.47 1.08 -7.36
CA SER A 213 10.34 1.51 -5.97
C SER A 213 10.12 0.32 -5.06
N THR A 214 11.00 0.13 -4.08
CA THR A 214 10.89 -0.98 -3.11
C THR A 214 9.62 -0.88 -2.26
N ALA A 215 9.19 0.32 -1.90
CA ALA A 215 7.96 0.52 -1.10
C ALA A 215 6.72 0.11 -1.89
N VAL A 216 6.60 0.59 -3.13
CA VAL A 216 5.49 0.25 -4.03
C VAL A 216 5.56 -1.23 -4.43
N GLY A 217 6.76 -1.79 -4.62
CA GLY A 217 6.97 -3.20 -4.89
C GLY A 217 6.45 -4.12 -3.78
N ARG A 218 6.67 -3.77 -2.50
CA ARG A 218 6.11 -4.52 -1.36
C ARG A 218 4.58 -4.50 -1.37
N LEU A 219 3.98 -3.34 -1.61
CA LEU A 219 2.53 -3.19 -1.73
C LEU A 219 1.97 -4.06 -2.85
N HIS A 220 2.59 -4.02 -4.02
CA HIS A 220 2.22 -4.87 -5.15
C HIS A 220 2.25 -6.37 -4.79
N VAL A 221 3.35 -6.84 -4.18
CA VAL A 221 3.50 -8.25 -3.77
C VAL A 221 2.42 -8.68 -2.78
N GLU A 222 2.07 -7.80 -1.83
CA GLU A 222 1.02 -8.05 -0.83
C GLU A 222 -0.36 -8.26 -1.49
N TYR A 223 -0.82 -7.30 -2.30
CA TYR A 223 -2.11 -7.38 -2.97
C TYR A 223 -2.18 -8.47 -4.02
N TYR A 224 -1.07 -8.71 -4.72
CA TYR A 224 -1.02 -9.76 -5.74
C TYR A 224 -1.08 -11.16 -5.12
N ARG A 225 -0.44 -11.36 -3.96
CA ARG A 225 -0.55 -12.60 -3.20
C ARG A 225 -1.99 -12.85 -2.74
N GLN A 226 -2.65 -11.81 -2.21
CA GLN A 226 -4.04 -11.89 -1.79
C GLN A 226 -4.96 -12.25 -2.98
N TRP A 227 -4.78 -11.58 -4.11
CA TRP A 227 -5.56 -11.84 -5.31
C TRP A 227 -5.39 -13.29 -5.82
N ARG A 228 -4.16 -13.76 -5.96
CA ARG A 228 -3.88 -15.16 -6.34
C ARG A 228 -4.45 -16.14 -5.33
N GLY A 229 -4.33 -15.87 -4.04
CA GLY A 229 -4.94 -16.67 -2.98
C GLY A 229 -6.45 -16.81 -3.16
N THR A 230 -7.16 -15.70 -3.42
CA THR A 230 -8.61 -15.73 -3.71
C THR A 230 -8.93 -16.64 -4.89
N VAL A 231 -8.20 -16.53 -5.99
CA VAL A 231 -8.44 -17.39 -7.18
C VAL A 231 -8.12 -18.86 -6.88
N ALA A 232 -7.00 -19.13 -6.17
CA ALA A 232 -6.62 -20.49 -5.80
C ALA A 232 -7.66 -21.15 -4.88
N ASP A 233 -8.23 -20.40 -3.92
CA ASP A 233 -9.28 -20.91 -3.03
C ASP A 233 -10.57 -21.26 -3.80
N VAL A 234 -10.93 -20.47 -4.79
CA VAL A 234 -12.07 -20.80 -5.68
C VAL A 234 -11.79 -22.08 -6.47
N ILE A 235 -10.57 -22.24 -7.00
CA ILE A 235 -10.19 -23.43 -7.76
C ILE A 235 -10.21 -24.68 -6.85
N ARG A 236 -9.68 -24.62 -5.62
CA ARG A 236 -9.72 -25.72 -4.65
C ARG A 236 -11.15 -26.14 -4.32
N ARG A 237 -12.02 -25.17 -4.01
CA ARG A 237 -13.44 -25.46 -3.75
C ARG A 237 -14.13 -26.03 -4.97
N GLY A 238 -13.78 -25.59 -6.17
CA GLY A 238 -14.32 -26.15 -7.40
C GLY A 238 -13.91 -27.60 -7.63
N ALA A 239 -12.69 -27.98 -7.28
CA ALA A 239 -12.25 -29.36 -7.30
C ALA A 239 -13.00 -30.24 -6.26
N GLU A 240 -13.19 -29.72 -5.04
CA GLU A 240 -13.97 -30.37 -3.99
C GLU A 240 -15.45 -30.56 -4.38
N GLN A 241 -16.01 -29.62 -5.15
CA GLN A 241 -17.39 -29.69 -5.69
C GLN A 241 -17.52 -30.54 -6.95
N GLY A 242 -16.41 -31.04 -7.51
CA GLY A 242 -16.42 -31.76 -8.78
C GLY A 242 -16.65 -30.91 -10.03
N ALA A 243 -16.69 -29.57 -9.86
CA ALA A 243 -16.83 -28.62 -10.98
C ALA A 243 -15.52 -28.47 -11.76
N PHE A 244 -14.40 -28.61 -11.05
CA PHE A 244 -13.06 -28.55 -11.63
C PHE A 244 -12.34 -29.88 -11.43
N ARG A 245 -11.42 -30.19 -12.34
CA ARG A 245 -10.49 -31.30 -12.17
C ARG A 245 -9.47 -31.02 -11.05
N ALA A 246 -8.91 -32.05 -10.49
CA ALA A 246 -7.81 -31.94 -9.53
C ALA A 246 -6.57 -31.42 -10.23
N VAL A 247 -6.18 -30.18 -9.89
CA VAL A 247 -4.99 -29.48 -10.40
C VAL A 247 -4.24 -28.84 -9.23
N ASP A 248 -2.99 -28.45 -9.44
CA ASP A 248 -2.30 -27.53 -8.53
C ASP A 248 -2.99 -26.17 -8.61
N ALA A 249 -3.79 -25.85 -7.59
CA ALA A 249 -4.61 -24.64 -7.55
C ALA A 249 -3.77 -23.35 -7.52
N ASP A 250 -2.60 -23.39 -6.88
CA ASP A 250 -1.71 -22.22 -6.81
C ASP A 250 -1.01 -21.95 -8.15
N ALA A 251 -0.58 -23.01 -8.85
CA ALA A 251 -0.04 -22.90 -10.21
C ALA A 251 -1.11 -22.46 -11.21
N ALA A 252 -2.33 -23.00 -11.12
CA ALA A 252 -3.45 -22.61 -11.98
C ALA A 252 -3.88 -21.16 -11.74
N ALA A 253 -3.93 -20.71 -10.47
CA ALA A 253 -4.23 -19.34 -10.13
C ALA A 253 -3.15 -18.36 -10.64
N LEU A 254 -1.87 -18.73 -10.55
CA LEU A 254 -0.78 -17.94 -11.12
C LEU A 254 -0.94 -17.80 -12.64
N ALA A 255 -1.19 -18.89 -13.35
CA ALA A 255 -1.38 -18.87 -14.81
C ALA A 255 -2.58 -18.01 -15.22
N LEU A 256 -3.73 -18.20 -14.56
CA LEU A 256 -4.95 -17.45 -14.86
C LEU A 256 -4.81 -15.96 -14.56
N THR A 257 -4.23 -15.57 -13.42
CA THR A 257 -4.04 -14.17 -13.08
C THR A 257 -3.04 -13.49 -14.04
N ALA A 258 -1.96 -14.16 -14.43
CA ALA A 258 -1.02 -13.64 -15.42
C ALA A 258 -1.68 -13.47 -16.82
N LEU A 259 -2.58 -14.39 -17.21
CA LEU A 259 -3.33 -14.28 -18.45
C LEU A 259 -4.33 -13.12 -18.41
N ILE A 260 -5.02 -12.91 -17.30
CA ILE A 260 -5.91 -11.76 -17.06
C ILE A 260 -5.12 -10.45 -17.26
N ASP A 261 -3.96 -10.34 -16.63
CA ASP A 261 -3.12 -9.13 -16.67
C ASP A 261 -2.63 -8.82 -18.09
N GLY A 262 -2.14 -9.83 -18.79
CA GLY A 262 -1.66 -9.69 -20.15
C GLY A 262 -2.77 -9.27 -21.12
N LEU A 263 -3.94 -9.90 -21.03
CA LEU A 263 -5.07 -9.56 -21.89
C LEU A 263 -5.68 -8.21 -21.57
N ALA A 264 -5.81 -7.85 -20.28
CA ALA A 264 -6.28 -6.52 -19.87
C ALA A 264 -5.38 -5.40 -20.40
N THR A 265 -4.07 -5.60 -20.36
CA THR A 265 -3.09 -4.66 -20.92
C THR A 265 -3.33 -4.45 -22.43
N GLN A 266 -3.57 -5.53 -23.20
CA GLN A 266 -3.87 -5.46 -24.62
C GLN A 266 -5.21 -4.73 -24.89
N VAL A 267 -6.25 -5.01 -24.10
CA VAL A 267 -7.55 -4.33 -24.22
C VAL A 267 -7.41 -2.82 -23.96
N LEU A 268 -6.59 -2.42 -23.00
CA LEU A 268 -6.36 -1.00 -22.70
C LEU A 268 -5.54 -0.28 -23.78
N ALA A 269 -4.59 -0.98 -24.41
CA ALA A 269 -3.79 -0.47 -25.51
C ALA A 269 -4.55 -0.39 -26.83
N THR A 270 -5.69 -1.08 -26.96
CA THR A 270 -6.51 -1.07 -28.18
C THR A 270 -7.49 0.10 -28.14
N GLU A 271 -7.42 0.96 -29.16
CA GLU A 271 -8.40 2.03 -29.36
C GLU A 271 -9.77 1.44 -29.75
N PRO A 272 -10.89 1.98 -29.25
CA PRO A 272 -12.23 1.54 -29.65
C PRO A 272 -12.41 1.58 -31.17
N GLY A 273 -12.85 0.45 -31.76
CA GLY A 273 -13.09 0.33 -33.20
C GLY A 273 -11.83 0.07 -34.03
N ARG A 274 -10.66 -0.11 -33.41
CA ARG A 274 -9.43 -0.53 -34.11
C ARG A 274 -9.22 -2.04 -33.98
N PRO A 275 -8.52 -2.68 -34.95
CA PRO A 275 -8.10 -4.06 -34.81
C PRO A 275 -7.21 -4.26 -33.58
N GLY A 276 -7.47 -5.29 -32.80
CA GLY A 276 -6.72 -5.63 -31.60
C GLY A 276 -7.56 -6.45 -30.63
N THR A 277 -7.05 -6.66 -29.42
CA THR A 277 -7.77 -7.38 -28.37
C THR A 277 -8.81 -6.46 -27.74
N ASP A 278 -10.09 -6.79 -27.84
CA ASP A 278 -11.17 -6.10 -27.13
C ASP A 278 -11.58 -6.86 -25.84
N ALA A 279 -12.46 -6.25 -25.05
CA ALA A 279 -12.95 -6.83 -23.80
C ALA A 279 -13.73 -8.13 -24.01
N ARG A 280 -14.37 -8.33 -25.19
CA ARG A 280 -15.05 -9.55 -25.53
C ARG A 280 -14.05 -10.67 -25.81
N ALA A 281 -13.08 -10.42 -26.67
CA ALA A 281 -12.00 -11.36 -26.97
C ALA A 281 -11.24 -11.80 -25.72
N MET A 282 -10.94 -10.86 -24.81
CA MET A 282 -10.35 -11.17 -23.50
C MET A 282 -11.23 -12.13 -22.71
N HIS A 283 -12.52 -11.82 -22.55
CA HIS A 283 -13.45 -12.65 -21.80
C HIS A 283 -13.58 -14.05 -22.39
N ASP A 284 -13.76 -14.15 -23.70
CA ASP A 284 -13.92 -15.42 -24.41
C ASP A 284 -12.63 -16.28 -24.27
N THR A 285 -11.45 -15.65 -24.37
CA THR A 285 -10.16 -16.32 -24.17
C THR A 285 -9.99 -16.85 -22.74
N LEU A 286 -10.35 -16.05 -21.73
CA LEU A 286 -10.28 -16.47 -20.32
C LEU A 286 -11.25 -17.61 -20.01
N THR A 287 -12.47 -17.53 -20.54
CA THR A 287 -13.48 -18.61 -20.40
C THR A 287 -12.98 -19.89 -21.06
N ALA A 288 -12.50 -19.82 -22.29
CA ALA A 288 -11.92 -20.98 -22.98
C ALA A 288 -10.73 -21.58 -22.23
N HIS A 289 -9.87 -20.74 -21.62
CA HIS A 289 -8.77 -21.22 -20.78
C HIS A 289 -9.29 -21.98 -19.54
N VAL A 290 -10.30 -21.46 -18.84
CA VAL A 290 -10.91 -22.13 -17.69
C VAL A 290 -11.53 -23.47 -18.12
N ASP A 291 -12.28 -23.50 -19.21
CA ASP A 291 -12.91 -24.71 -19.72
C ASP A 291 -11.86 -25.77 -20.12
N ALA A 292 -10.80 -25.35 -20.80
CA ALA A 292 -9.74 -26.25 -21.23
C ALA A 292 -8.85 -26.75 -20.08
N CYS A 293 -8.56 -25.90 -19.10
CA CYS A 293 -7.56 -26.19 -18.08
C CYS A 293 -8.13 -26.62 -16.73
N LEU A 294 -9.34 -26.20 -16.38
CA LEU A 294 -9.92 -26.42 -15.06
C LEU A 294 -11.18 -27.27 -15.07
N THR A 295 -12.08 -27.14 -16.07
CA THR A 295 -13.36 -27.81 -16.02
C THR A 295 -13.18 -29.34 -16.07
N ALA A 296 -13.89 -30.04 -15.18
CA ALA A 296 -13.91 -31.49 -15.19
C ALA A 296 -14.55 -32.01 -16.50
N PRO A 297 -14.05 -33.10 -17.11
CA PRO A 297 -14.69 -33.67 -18.26
C PRO A 297 -16.12 -34.10 -17.87
N THR A 298 -17.10 -33.72 -18.68
CA THR A 298 -18.46 -34.26 -18.56
C THR A 298 -18.42 -35.73 -18.94
N ASP A 299 -18.68 -36.63 -17.98
CA ASP A 299 -18.91 -38.04 -18.29
C ASP A 299 -20.07 -38.10 -19.28
N SER A 300 -19.77 -38.57 -20.49
CA SER A 300 -20.74 -38.79 -21.59
C SER A 300 -21.46 -40.11 -21.42
#